data_7fb7fffc61ab1e23a383443500bdbc62
#
_entry.id   7fb7fffc61ab1e23a383443500bdbc62
#
_cell.length_a   1.000
_cell.length_b   1.000
_cell.length_c   1.000
_cell.angle_alpha   90.00
_cell.angle_beta   90.00
_cell.angle_gamma   90.00
#
_symmetry.space_group_name_H-M   'P 1'
#
loop_
_entity.id
_entity.type
_entity.pdbx_description
1 polymer ?
#
loop_
_entity_poly.entity_id
_entity_poly.type
_entity_poly.pdbx_seq_one_letter_code
_entity_poly.pdbx_strand_id
1 'polypeptide(L)'
;MNTLVLPKTQHLVVFQEVIRSGSIGSAAKSLGLTQPAVSKIISDVEAYFGVELIVRKNTGVTLTEAGQVLLSWSESITREMKNMINEMNSMTCNTVVDVSFGFPSLIGFTFMSDMIHKFKEVFPKAQVSMYEAQLSSFLPALRDGRLDFAIGTLSNEMQLQDLHVEPLFESEFVLVASKSRTCTGTITLESLKDEQWVLPQTNMGYYSELLTTLQRNGISIENIVKTDSVVTIYNLVLNADFLTVIPCGMTTPFGSNQFITIPIKDTLPVARYAAVWSKNYRIKKAASVLVELAKQYSSYNGCRRRQLIEIE
;
A
#
# COMPACT_ATOMS: atom_id res chain seq x y z
N MET A 1 -20.54 -30.21 27.65
CA MET A 1 -19.73 -29.15 27.01
C MET A 1 -18.67 -29.85 26.17
N ASN A 2 -18.76 -29.84 24.84
CA ASN A 2 -17.68 -30.34 24.01
C ASN A 2 -16.48 -29.41 24.20
N THR A 3 -15.42 -29.92 24.81
CA THR A 3 -14.16 -29.16 24.91
C THR A 3 -13.64 -28.98 23.49
N LEU A 4 -13.64 -27.77 22.98
CA LEU A 4 -13.10 -27.45 21.67
C LEU A 4 -11.58 -27.73 21.72
N VAL A 5 -11.16 -28.84 21.13
CA VAL A 5 -9.74 -29.19 21.03
C VAL A 5 -9.19 -28.43 19.82
N LEU A 6 -8.33 -27.44 20.06
CA LEU A 6 -7.73 -26.66 18.98
C LEU A 6 -6.54 -27.41 18.34
N PRO A 7 -6.29 -27.23 17.03
CA PRO A 7 -5.10 -27.77 16.39
C PRO A 7 -3.84 -27.11 16.98
N LYS A 8 -2.75 -27.87 17.08
CA LYS A 8 -1.48 -27.32 17.60
C LYS A 8 -0.94 -26.27 16.62
N THR A 9 -0.53 -25.12 17.14
CA THR A 9 0.05 -24.04 16.32
C THR A 9 1.25 -24.51 15.51
N GLN A 10 2.08 -25.39 16.07
CA GLN A 10 3.22 -25.97 15.36
C GLN A 10 2.78 -26.75 14.11
N HIS A 11 1.62 -27.38 14.11
CA HIS A 11 1.08 -28.08 12.94
C HIS A 11 0.73 -27.09 11.82
N LEU A 12 0.21 -25.91 12.17
CA LEU A 12 -0.06 -24.84 11.20
C LEU A 12 1.22 -24.32 10.55
N VAL A 13 2.29 -24.15 11.36
CA VAL A 13 3.61 -23.73 10.84
C VAL A 13 4.19 -24.75 9.89
N VAL A 14 4.08 -26.06 10.24
CA VAL A 14 4.56 -27.15 9.38
C VAL A 14 3.77 -27.20 8.07
N PHE A 15 2.45 -27.02 8.12
CA PHE A 15 1.59 -26.98 6.94
C PHE A 15 2.00 -25.83 5.99
N GLN A 16 2.17 -24.62 6.53
CA GLN A 16 2.64 -23.46 5.74
C GLN A 16 3.99 -23.76 5.07
N GLU A 17 4.93 -24.35 5.81
CA GLU A 17 6.26 -24.65 5.26
C GLU A 17 6.21 -25.71 4.15
N VAL A 18 5.31 -26.71 4.24
CA VAL A 18 5.10 -27.70 3.17
C VAL A 18 4.64 -27.02 1.88
N ILE A 19 3.73 -26.06 1.97
CA ILE A 19 3.24 -25.32 0.81
C ILE A 19 4.33 -24.40 0.25
N ARG A 20 5.03 -23.66 1.11
CA ARG A 20 6.12 -22.77 0.73
C ARG A 20 7.27 -23.49 0.01
N SER A 21 7.63 -24.68 0.52
CA SER A 21 8.75 -25.49 0.00
C SER A 21 8.35 -26.36 -1.20
N GLY A 22 7.05 -26.48 -1.50
CA GLY A 22 6.51 -27.28 -2.59
C GLY A 22 6.59 -28.79 -2.41
N SER A 23 7.23 -29.29 -1.34
CA SER A 23 7.31 -30.72 -1.05
C SER A 23 7.52 -31.01 0.44
N ILE A 24 7.01 -32.19 0.90
CA ILE A 24 7.19 -32.65 2.28
C ILE A 24 8.68 -32.85 2.63
N GLY A 25 9.49 -33.32 1.68
CA GLY A 25 10.91 -33.55 1.90
C GLY A 25 11.70 -32.24 2.06
N SER A 26 11.39 -31.21 1.25
CA SER A 26 12.01 -29.90 1.37
C SER A 26 11.61 -29.18 2.66
N ALA A 27 10.31 -29.27 3.03
CA ALA A 27 9.82 -28.75 4.30
C ALA A 27 10.48 -29.41 5.51
N ALA A 28 10.65 -30.71 5.48
CA ALA A 28 11.33 -31.46 6.55
C ALA A 28 12.77 -30.96 6.75
N LYS A 29 13.51 -30.76 5.67
CA LYS A 29 14.88 -30.18 5.71
C LYS A 29 14.89 -28.77 6.29
N SER A 30 13.98 -27.91 5.82
CA SER A 30 13.87 -26.51 6.28
C SER A 30 13.57 -26.43 7.79
N LEU A 31 12.73 -27.33 8.30
CA LEU A 31 12.28 -27.34 9.71
C LEU A 31 13.18 -28.16 10.64
N GLY A 32 14.20 -28.83 10.11
CA GLY A 32 15.03 -29.75 10.93
C GLY A 32 14.26 -30.98 11.42
N LEU A 33 13.23 -31.42 10.68
CA LEU A 33 12.38 -32.55 10.98
C LEU A 33 12.64 -33.72 10.02
N THR A 34 12.18 -34.92 10.39
CA THR A 34 12.17 -36.06 9.46
C THR A 34 10.95 -35.99 8.53
N GLN A 35 11.09 -36.46 7.29
CA GLN A 35 9.97 -36.53 6.35
C GLN A 35 8.75 -37.29 6.87
N PRO A 36 8.89 -38.44 7.55
CA PRO A 36 7.76 -39.12 8.18
C PRO A 36 7.05 -38.26 9.24
N ALA A 37 7.80 -37.49 10.04
CA ALA A 37 7.22 -36.58 11.03
C ALA A 37 6.36 -35.49 10.39
N VAL A 38 6.87 -34.84 9.35
CA VAL A 38 6.10 -33.81 8.59
C VAL A 38 4.87 -34.46 7.94
N SER A 39 5.02 -35.63 7.29
CA SER A 39 3.89 -36.34 6.68
C SER A 39 2.80 -36.68 7.70
N LYS A 40 3.20 -37.12 8.91
CA LYS A 40 2.28 -37.43 10.01
C LYS A 40 1.54 -36.17 10.47
N ILE A 41 2.25 -35.05 10.65
CA ILE A 41 1.63 -33.77 11.03
C ILE A 41 0.55 -33.34 10.01
N ILE A 42 0.84 -33.43 8.71
CA ILE A 42 -0.16 -33.12 7.68
C ILE A 42 -1.38 -34.02 7.81
N SER A 43 -1.16 -35.36 7.94
CA SER A 43 -2.27 -36.29 8.11
C SER A 43 -3.06 -36.05 9.40
N ASP A 44 -2.41 -35.64 10.49
CA ASP A 44 -3.09 -35.30 11.74
C ASP A 44 -3.98 -34.08 11.60
N VAL A 45 -3.55 -33.05 10.79
CA VAL A 45 -4.34 -31.86 10.50
C VAL A 45 -5.53 -32.21 9.59
N GLU A 46 -5.30 -33.01 8.54
CA GLU A 46 -6.36 -33.51 7.65
C GLU A 46 -7.40 -34.32 8.42
N ALA A 47 -6.96 -35.20 9.30
CA ALA A 47 -7.85 -35.98 10.17
C ALA A 47 -8.64 -35.12 11.16
N TYR A 48 -8.02 -34.02 11.67
CA TYR A 48 -8.69 -33.08 12.56
C TYR A 48 -9.86 -32.37 11.89
N PHE A 49 -9.66 -31.91 10.64
CA PHE A 49 -10.69 -31.20 9.87
C PHE A 49 -11.60 -32.15 9.06
N GLY A 50 -11.23 -33.42 8.92
CA GLY A 50 -11.99 -34.42 8.16
C GLY A 50 -11.96 -34.21 6.63
N VAL A 51 -10.97 -33.45 6.13
CA VAL A 51 -10.83 -33.11 4.70
C VAL A 51 -9.38 -33.19 4.27
N GLU A 52 -9.14 -33.50 2.99
CA GLU A 52 -7.82 -33.40 2.39
C GLU A 52 -7.44 -31.95 2.18
N LEU A 53 -6.24 -31.56 2.58
CA LEU A 53 -5.73 -30.19 2.47
C LEU A 53 -4.71 -30.05 1.34
N ILE A 54 -4.04 -31.16 0.99
CA ILE A 54 -3.02 -31.18 -0.06
C ILE A 54 -3.24 -32.36 -1.01
N VAL A 55 -2.92 -32.14 -2.28
CA VAL A 55 -2.82 -33.20 -3.30
C VAL A 55 -1.33 -33.45 -3.55
N ARG A 56 -0.90 -34.69 -3.36
CA ARG A 56 0.48 -35.14 -3.64
C ARG A 56 0.60 -35.54 -5.11
N LYS A 57 1.48 -34.91 -5.85
CA LYS A 57 1.80 -35.24 -7.24
C LYS A 57 3.27 -35.61 -7.36
N ASN A 58 3.64 -36.27 -8.44
CA ASN A 58 5.05 -36.56 -8.72
C ASN A 58 5.92 -35.30 -8.83
N THR A 59 5.31 -34.14 -9.13
CA THR A 59 5.98 -32.83 -9.24
C THR A 59 5.96 -32.03 -7.93
N GLY A 60 5.40 -32.57 -6.84
CA GLY A 60 5.32 -31.86 -5.54
C GLY A 60 3.93 -31.90 -4.90
N VAL A 61 3.65 -30.88 -4.10
CA VAL A 61 2.40 -30.71 -3.35
C VAL A 61 1.62 -29.50 -3.90
N THR A 62 0.32 -29.70 -4.08
CA THR A 62 -0.63 -28.61 -4.44
C THR A 62 -1.76 -28.55 -3.40
N LEU A 63 -2.31 -27.37 -3.19
CA LEU A 63 -3.44 -27.17 -2.27
C LEU A 63 -4.76 -27.66 -2.86
N THR A 64 -5.63 -28.20 -2.01
CA THR A 64 -7.07 -28.31 -2.26
C THR A 64 -7.73 -26.95 -1.96
N GLU A 65 -9.04 -26.81 -2.25
CA GLU A 65 -9.83 -25.66 -1.84
C GLU A 65 -9.83 -25.47 -0.31
N ALA A 66 -10.02 -26.56 0.45
CA ALA A 66 -9.92 -26.57 1.91
C ALA A 66 -8.51 -26.18 2.39
N GLY A 67 -7.48 -26.66 1.67
CA GLY A 67 -6.09 -26.28 1.94
C GLY A 67 -5.81 -24.80 1.75
N GLN A 68 -6.42 -24.15 0.75
CA GLN A 68 -6.31 -22.70 0.53
C GLN A 68 -6.92 -21.91 1.70
N VAL A 69 -8.11 -22.34 2.15
CA VAL A 69 -8.78 -21.75 3.32
C VAL A 69 -7.91 -21.90 4.57
N LEU A 70 -7.40 -23.10 4.84
CA LEU A 70 -6.54 -23.32 6.01
C LEU A 70 -5.23 -22.53 5.90
N LEU A 71 -4.63 -22.39 4.74
CA LEU A 71 -3.41 -21.61 4.55
C LEU A 71 -3.62 -20.16 4.97
N SER A 72 -4.67 -19.52 4.46
CA SER A 72 -5.01 -18.15 4.80
C SER A 72 -5.21 -17.94 6.31
N TRP A 73 -6.00 -18.81 6.97
CA TRP A 73 -6.20 -18.74 8.41
C TRP A 73 -4.93 -19.05 9.20
N SER A 74 -4.15 -20.04 8.78
CA SER A 74 -2.92 -20.42 9.48
C SER A 74 -1.88 -19.30 9.44
N GLU A 75 -1.74 -18.60 8.31
CA GLU A 75 -0.86 -17.43 8.17
C GLU A 75 -1.29 -16.29 9.11
N SER A 76 -2.58 -16.06 9.23
CA SER A 76 -3.14 -15.06 10.13
C SER A 76 -2.88 -15.38 11.60
N ILE A 77 -3.15 -16.62 12.02
CA ILE A 77 -2.94 -17.09 13.42
C ILE A 77 -1.46 -17.01 13.79
N THR A 78 -0.57 -17.52 12.95
CA THR A 78 0.86 -17.53 13.24
C THR A 78 1.46 -16.13 13.28
N ARG A 79 0.94 -15.21 12.48
CA ARG A 79 1.32 -13.79 12.49
C ARG A 79 0.88 -13.12 13.79
N GLU A 80 -0.39 -13.30 14.23
CA GLU A 80 -0.86 -12.74 15.49
C GLU A 80 -0.07 -13.30 16.70
N MET A 81 0.33 -14.56 16.66
CA MET A 81 1.22 -15.10 17.69
C MET A 81 2.60 -14.46 17.69
N LYS A 82 3.18 -14.20 16.50
CA LYS A 82 4.44 -13.44 16.39
C LYS A 82 4.29 -12.01 16.91
N ASN A 83 3.18 -11.34 16.58
CA ASN A 83 2.88 -9.99 17.06
C ASN A 83 2.78 -9.96 18.59
N MET A 84 2.08 -10.93 19.18
CA MET A 84 2.00 -11.10 20.64
C MET A 84 3.38 -11.28 21.27
N ILE A 85 4.22 -12.17 20.72
CA ILE A 85 5.59 -12.40 21.20
C ILE A 85 6.41 -11.10 21.12
N ASN A 86 6.31 -10.38 20.01
CA ASN A 86 7.03 -9.10 19.81
C ASN A 86 6.53 -8.03 20.80
N GLU A 87 5.21 -7.94 21.04
CA GLU A 87 4.65 -7.01 22.03
C GLU A 87 5.12 -7.36 23.45
N MET A 88 5.08 -8.62 23.84
CA MET A 88 5.57 -9.09 25.15
C MET A 88 7.07 -8.80 25.32
N ASN A 89 7.85 -9.11 24.30
CA ASN A 89 9.28 -8.83 24.32
C ASN A 89 9.59 -7.32 24.36
N SER A 90 8.79 -6.48 23.74
CA SER A 90 8.97 -5.00 23.77
C SER A 90 8.80 -4.43 25.18
N MET A 91 8.05 -5.09 26.05
CA MET A 91 7.92 -4.72 27.47
C MET A 91 9.21 -4.92 28.26
N THR A 92 10.11 -5.77 27.79
CA THR A 92 11.39 -6.10 28.46
C THR A 92 12.59 -5.32 27.91
N CYS A 93 12.37 -4.23 27.17
CA CYS A 93 13.40 -3.28 26.65
C CYS A 93 14.43 -3.83 25.64
N ASN A 94 14.28 -5.02 25.09
CA ASN A 94 15.35 -5.63 24.28
C ASN A 94 14.94 -6.08 22.85
N THR A 95 13.78 -5.63 22.31
CA THR A 95 13.29 -6.19 21.05
C THR A 95 13.41 -5.19 19.91
N VAL A 96 13.85 -5.72 18.76
CA VAL A 96 13.72 -5.06 17.46
C VAL A 96 12.24 -5.04 17.09
N VAL A 97 11.66 -3.84 17.01
CA VAL A 97 10.29 -3.63 16.55
C VAL A 97 10.30 -3.60 15.03
N ASP A 98 9.43 -4.38 14.39
CA ASP A 98 9.22 -4.33 12.95
C ASP A 98 7.88 -3.66 12.61
N VAL A 99 7.90 -2.80 11.60
CA VAL A 99 6.71 -2.15 11.06
C VAL A 99 6.80 -2.07 9.54
N SER A 100 5.67 -2.33 8.89
CA SER A 100 5.55 -2.29 7.43
C SER A 100 4.35 -1.45 7.02
N PHE A 101 4.54 -0.55 6.06
CA PHE A 101 3.43 0.28 5.58
C PHE A 101 3.56 0.68 4.11
N GLY A 102 2.38 0.97 3.53
CA GLY A 102 2.24 1.47 2.17
C GLY A 102 1.99 2.98 2.13
N PHE A 103 2.46 3.64 1.08
CA PHE A 103 2.26 5.09 0.91
C PHE A 103 2.27 5.48 -0.57
N PRO A 104 1.57 6.56 -0.97
CA PRO A 104 1.66 7.12 -2.30
C PRO A 104 2.83 8.10 -2.40
N SER A 105 3.32 8.33 -3.60
CA SER A 105 4.47 9.21 -3.91
C SER A 105 4.42 10.56 -3.21
N LEU A 106 3.23 11.19 -3.10
CA LEU A 106 3.08 12.48 -2.41
C LEU A 106 3.70 12.47 -1.01
N ILE A 107 3.46 11.42 -0.24
CA ILE A 107 3.97 11.30 1.12
C ILE A 107 5.50 11.23 1.11
N GLY A 108 6.07 10.46 0.16
CA GLY A 108 7.52 10.38 -0.02
C GLY A 108 8.17 11.72 -0.35
N PHE A 109 7.50 12.55 -1.15
CA PHE A 109 7.98 13.87 -1.54
C PHE A 109 7.78 14.96 -0.49
N THR A 110 6.88 14.77 0.48
CA THR A 110 6.51 15.81 1.43
C THR A 110 7.08 15.55 2.83
N PHE A 111 6.44 14.75 3.63
CA PHE A 111 6.74 14.64 5.06
C PHE A 111 7.31 13.27 5.51
N MET A 112 7.63 12.38 4.58
CA MET A 112 8.17 11.06 4.93
C MET A 112 9.47 11.15 5.73
N SER A 113 10.38 12.03 5.33
CA SER A 113 11.67 12.21 6.01
C SER A 113 11.48 12.60 7.48
N ASP A 114 10.62 13.59 7.73
CA ASP A 114 10.36 14.10 9.08
C ASP A 114 9.66 13.04 9.93
N MET A 115 8.68 12.35 9.34
CA MET A 115 7.94 11.27 9.98
C MET A 115 8.86 10.12 10.40
N ILE A 116 9.73 9.65 9.51
CA ILE A 116 10.66 8.55 9.79
C ILE A 116 11.75 8.99 10.77
N HIS A 117 12.27 10.22 10.65
CA HIS A 117 13.25 10.76 11.60
C HIS A 117 12.66 10.74 13.02
N LYS A 118 11.48 11.32 13.20
CA LYS A 118 10.80 11.36 14.50
C LYS A 118 10.46 9.98 15.05
N PHE A 119 10.02 9.08 14.17
CA PHE A 119 9.76 7.69 14.55
C PHE A 119 11.03 7.00 15.07
N LYS A 120 12.17 7.20 14.41
CA LYS A 120 13.46 6.61 14.81
C LYS A 120 14.01 7.18 16.11
N GLU A 121 13.64 8.41 16.50
CA GLU A 121 13.94 8.92 17.85
C GLU A 121 13.25 8.11 18.95
N VAL A 122 11.99 7.66 18.69
CA VAL A 122 11.20 6.87 19.64
C VAL A 122 11.60 5.38 19.60
N PHE A 123 11.88 4.87 18.40
CA PHE A 123 12.23 3.48 18.15
C PHE A 123 13.54 3.34 17.36
N PRO A 124 14.71 3.60 17.99
CA PRO A 124 16.00 3.67 17.28
C PRO A 124 16.38 2.37 16.54
N LYS A 125 15.99 1.22 17.10
CA LYS A 125 16.29 -0.12 16.54
C LYS A 125 15.19 -0.69 15.67
N ALA A 126 14.07 0.05 15.43
CA ALA A 126 12.97 -0.47 14.63
C ALA A 126 13.41 -0.80 13.20
N GLN A 127 12.96 -1.92 12.68
CA GLN A 127 13.02 -2.23 11.26
C GLN A 127 11.76 -1.68 10.59
N VAL A 128 11.95 -0.87 9.55
CA VAL A 128 10.84 -0.21 8.84
C VAL A 128 10.89 -0.65 7.39
N SER A 129 9.81 -1.27 6.93
CA SER A 129 9.60 -1.63 5.53
C SER A 129 8.55 -0.71 4.92
N MET A 130 8.91 -0.02 3.85
CA MET A 130 8.08 0.98 3.19
C MET A 130 7.83 0.58 1.75
N TYR A 131 6.57 0.65 1.31
CA TYR A 131 6.16 0.27 -0.04
C TYR A 131 5.44 1.44 -0.71
N GLU A 132 5.92 1.84 -1.87
CA GLU A 132 5.31 2.91 -2.64
C GLU A 132 4.34 2.33 -3.69
N ALA A 133 3.06 2.66 -3.57
CA ALA A 133 2.01 2.37 -4.55
C ALA A 133 0.71 3.13 -4.21
N GLN A 134 -0.33 2.94 -5.02
CA GLN A 134 -1.69 3.42 -4.73
C GLN A 134 -2.35 2.55 -3.66
N LEU A 135 -3.27 3.14 -2.85
CA LEU A 135 -3.96 2.43 -1.76
C LEU A 135 -4.65 1.14 -2.21
N SER A 136 -5.25 1.14 -3.40
CA SER A 136 -5.92 -0.04 -3.97
C SER A 136 -5.02 -1.27 -4.06
N SER A 137 -3.73 -1.09 -4.33
CA SER A 137 -2.74 -2.17 -4.40
C SER A 137 -2.42 -2.78 -3.02
N PHE A 138 -2.65 -2.03 -1.94
CA PHE A 138 -2.38 -2.47 -0.58
C PHE A 138 -3.55 -3.15 0.11
N LEU A 139 -4.80 -2.99 -0.39
CA LEU A 139 -5.99 -3.52 0.25
C LEU A 139 -5.92 -5.03 0.57
N PRO A 140 -5.46 -5.91 -0.35
CA PRO A 140 -5.30 -7.33 -0.03
C PRO A 140 -4.30 -7.56 1.11
N ALA A 141 -3.15 -6.90 1.08
CA ALA A 141 -2.11 -7.06 2.09
C ALA A 141 -2.55 -6.53 3.48
N LEU A 142 -3.37 -5.47 3.52
CA LEU A 142 -3.99 -4.97 4.75
C LEU A 142 -4.99 -5.98 5.31
N ARG A 143 -5.87 -6.53 4.47
CA ARG A 143 -6.87 -7.54 4.87
C ARG A 143 -6.24 -8.80 5.41
N ASP A 144 -5.16 -9.25 4.79
CA ASP A 144 -4.40 -10.41 5.23
C ASP A 144 -3.46 -10.10 6.41
N GLY A 145 -3.34 -8.81 6.82
CA GLY A 145 -2.43 -8.34 7.86
C GLY A 145 -0.95 -8.49 7.50
N ARG A 146 -0.61 -8.66 6.21
CA ARG A 146 0.78 -8.65 5.73
C ARG A 146 1.39 -7.25 5.73
N LEU A 147 0.54 -6.22 5.78
CA LEU A 147 0.91 -4.82 5.91
C LEU A 147 0.21 -4.25 7.15
N ASP A 148 0.95 -3.50 7.97
CA ASP A 148 0.41 -2.97 9.23
C ASP A 148 -0.59 -1.84 8.98
N PHE A 149 -0.28 -0.92 8.06
CA PHE A 149 -1.19 0.13 7.58
C PHE A 149 -0.78 0.62 6.19
N ALA A 150 -1.62 1.40 5.56
CA ALA A 150 -1.26 2.15 4.36
C ALA A 150 -1.87 3.55 4.40
N ILE A 151 -1.20 4.50 3.77
CA ILE A 151 -1.73 5.84 3.49
C ILE A 151 -2.11 5.88 2.02
N GLY A 152 -3.23 6.54 1.68
CA GLY A 152 -3.59 6.75 0.28
C GLY A 152 -4.89 7.49 0.09
N THR A 153 -5.25 7.69 -1.17
CA THR A 153 -6.48 8.37 -1.55
C THR A 153 -7.68 7.45 -1.46
N LEU A 154 -8.75 7.97 -0.87
CA LEU A 154 -10.04 7.29 -0.81
C LEU A 154 -10.84 7.54 -2.08
N SER A 155 -11.63 6.54 -2.50
CA SER A 155 -12.70 6.70 -3.50
C SER A 155 -13.96 5.96 -3.04
N ASN A 156 -15.10 6.37 -3.61
CA ASN A 156 -16.40 5.77 -3.30
C ASN A 156 -16.52 4.30 -3.76
N GLU A 157 -15.66 3.88 -4.68
CA GLU A 157 -15.64 2.52 -5.23
C GLU A 157 -14.92 1.51 -4.32
N MET A 158 -14.14 2.01 -3.33
CA MET A 158 -13.38 1.16 -2.43
C MET A 158 -14.27 0.52 -1.37
N GLN A 159 -14.21 -0.80 -1.27
CA GLN A 159 -14.84 -1.54 -0.17
C GLN A 159 -13.91 -1.51 1.05
N LEU A 160 -14.26 -0.71 2.05
CA LEU A 160 -13.44 -0.47 3.24
C LEU A 160 -14.13 -0.86 4.55
N GLN A 161 -15.27 -1.62 4.49
CA GLN A 161 -16.08 -1.95 5.66
C GLN A 161 -15.32 -2.78 6.72
N ASP A 162 -14.36 -3.58 6.25
CA ASP A 162 -13.48 -4.44 7.05
C ASP A 162 -12.17 -3.75 7.50
N LEU A 163 -12.02 -2.48 7.17
CA LEU A 163 -10.84 -1.68 7.48
C LEU A 163 -11.18 -0.48 8.37
N HIS A 164 -10.25 -0.10 9.23
CA HIS A 164 -10.25 1.21 9.88
C HIS A 164 -9.77 2.25 8.88
N VAL A 165 -10.42 3.40 8.90
CA VAL A 165 -10.07 4.55 8.03
C VAL A 165 -9.94 5.78 8.92
N GLU A 166 -8.73 6.32 9.01
CA GLU A 166 -8.42 7.55 9.73
C GLU A 166 -8.13 8.66 8.72
N PRO A 167 -9.00 9.66 8.57
CA PRO A 167 -8.77 10.79 7.68
C PRO A 167 -7.51 11.58 8.08
N LEU A 168 -6.69 11.95 7.10
CA LEU A 168 -5.46 12.72 7.33
C LEU A 168 -5.57 14.14 6.80
N PHE A 169 -5.72 14.29 5.47
CA PHE A 169 -5.77 15.60 4.81
C PHE A 169 -6.39 15.52 3.43
N GLU A 170 -6.70 16.67 2.86
CA GLU A 170 -7.09 16.83 1.46
C GLU A 170 -5.94 17.46 0.66
N SER A 171 -5.80 17.06 -0.61
CA SER A 171 -4.82 17.63 -1.53
C SER A 171 -5.48 18.03 -2.83
N GLU A 172 -5.19 19.25 -3.25
CA GLU A 172 -5.49 19.72 -4.60
C GLU A 172 -4.46 19.15 -5.58
N PHE A 173 -4.90 18.94 -6.79
CA PHE A 173 -4.06 18.50 -7.90
C PHE A 173 -3.98 19.60 -8.95
N VAL A 174 -2.88 19.63 -9.66
CA VAL A 174 -2.59 20.63 -10.69
C VAL A 174 -2.12 19.96 -11.95
N LEU A 175 -2.49 20.54 -13.08
CA LEU A 175 -1.96 20.18 -14.38
C LEU A 175 -0.55 20.76 -14.51
N VAL A 176 0.41 19.93 -14.88
CA VAL A 176 1.81 20.33 -15.05
C VAL A 176 2.35 19.94 -16.41
N ALA A 177 3.29 20.77 -16.87
CA ALA A 177 4.08 20.56 -18.07
C ALA A 177 5.55 20.92 -17.82
N SER A 178 6.41 20.63 -18.80
CA SER A 178 7.79 21.11 -18.81
C SER A 178 7.84 22.64 -18.84
N LYS A 179 8.82 23.22 -18.16
CA LYS A 179 9.11 24.68 -18.20
C LYS A 179 9.47 25.19 -19.60
N SER A 180 9.89 24.32 -20.51
CA SER A 180 10.13 24.68 -21.91
C SER A 180 8.86 25.06 -22.67
N ARG A 181 7.68 24.63 -22.16
CA ARG A 181 6.39 24.93 -22.76
C ARG A 181 5.92 26.31 -22.33
N THR A 182 5.56 27.14 -23.32
CA THR A 182 4.94 28.42 -23.06
C THR A 182 3.42 28.24 -22.98
N CYS A 183 2.84 28.60 -21.84
CA CYS A 183 1.40 28.64 -21.66
C CYS A 183 0.99 30.07 -21.28
N THR A 184 0.15 30.72 -22.09
CA THR A 184 -0.35 32.04 -21.81
C THR A 184 -1.84 31.99 -21.48
N GLY A 185 -2.19 32.49 -20.28
CA GLY A 185 -3.57 32.55 -19.79
C GLY A 185 -4.13 31.24 -19.26
N THR A 186 -5.40 31.27 -18.87
CA THR A 186 -6.14 30.11 -18.35
C THR A 186 -6.82 29.39 -19.51
N ILE A 187 -6.63 28.07 -19.61
CA ILE A 187 -7.13 27.25 -20.71
C ILE A 187 -8.21 26.27 -20.20
N THR A 188 -8.86 25.52 -21.09
CA THR A 188 -9.80 24.46 -20.77
C THR A 188 -9.15 23.09 -21.02
N LEU A 189 -9.58 22.05 -20.31
CA LEU A 189 -9.13 20.68 -20.57
C LEU A 189 -9.44 20.24 -22.01
N GLU A 190 -10.57 20.67 -22.57
CA GLU A 190 -10.96 20.37 -23.95
C GLU A 190 -9.90 20.86 -24.96
N SER A 191 -9.25 22.01 -24.71
CA SER A 191 -8.19 22.51 -25.57
C SER A 191 -6.93 21.66 -25.60
N LEU A 192 -6.82 20.69 -24.71
CA LEU A 192 -5.70 19.75 -24.55
C LEU A 192 -6.02 18.34 -25.05
N LYS A 193 -7.11 18.16 -25.79
CA LYS A 193 -7.59 16.84 -26.26
C LYS A 193 -6.60 16.10 -27.17
N ASP A 194 -5.80 16.85 -27.93
CA ASP A 194 -4.83 16.32 -28.88
C ASP A 194 -3.40 16.19 -28.30
N GLU A 195 -3.25 16.53 -27.02
CA GLU A 195 -1.98 16.49 -26.31
C GLU A 195 -1.64 15.07 -25.83
N GLN A 196 -0.36 14.85 -25.54
CA GLN A 196 0.11 13.59 -24.97
C GLN A 196 0.03 13.61 -23.45
N TRP A 197 -0.55 12.58 -22.88
CA TRP A 197 -0.78 12.47 -21.44
C TRP A 197 -0.08 11.26 -20.84
N VAL A 198 0.46 11.44 -19.63
CA VAL A 198 0.96 10.35 -18.81
C VAL A 198 0.34 10.44 -17.42
N LEU A 199 -0.20 9.32 -16.91
CA LEU A 199 -0.82 9.22 -15.60
C LEU A 199 -0.41 7.93 -14.89
N PRO A 200 -0.50 7.87 -13.55
CA PRO A 200 -0.36 6.63 -12.81
C PRO A 200 -1.37 5.57 -13.26
N GLN A 201 -0.92 4.32 -13.32
CA GLN A 201 -1.80 3.19 -13.57
C GLN A 201 -2.62 2.92 -12.31
N THR A 202 -3.95 3.03 -12.42
CA THR A 202 -4.86 2.76 -11.30
C THR A 202 -6.24 2.40 -11.82
N ASN A 203 -6.93 1.57 -11.05
CA ASN A 203 -8.33 1.22 -11.31
C ASN A 203 -9.28 1.86 -10.30
N MET A 204 -8.76 2.51 -9.27
CA MET A 204 -9.53 3.12 -8.17
C MET A 204 -8.81 4.36 -7.63
N GLY A 205 -9.52 5.15 -6.83
CA GLY A 205 -8.97 6.32 -6.16
C GLY A 205 -9.01 7.57 -7.03
N TYR A 206 -8.21 8.56 -6.67
CA TYR A 206 -8.19 9.87 -7.30
C TYR A 206 -8.08 9.82 -8.84
N TYR A 207 -7.15 9.03 -9.35
CA TYR A 207 -6.90 8.98 -10.80
C TYR A 207 -8.03 8.31 -11.59
N SER A 208 -8.86 7.46 -10.99
CA SER A 208 -10.08 6.94 -11.61
C SER A 208 -11.10 8.07 -11.83
N GLU A 209 -11.30 8.92 -10.83
CA GLU A 209 -12.17 10.11 -10.95
C GLU A 209 -11.61 11.13 -11.93
N LEU A 210 -10.29 11.33 -11.94
CA LEU A 210 -9.62 12.19 -12.90
C LEU A 210 -9.81 11.69 -14.34
N LEU A 211 -9.63 10.40 -14.61
CA LEU A 211 -9.84 9.83 -15.94
C LEU A 211 -11.27 10.09 -16.44
N THR A 212 -12.27 9.98 -15.57
CA THR A 212 -13.66 10.31 -15.90
C THR A 212 -13.80 11.80 -16.25
N THR A 213 -13.10 12.67 -15.52
CA THR A 213 -13.12 14.11 -15.80
C THR A 213 -12.45 14.44 -17.13
N LEU A 214 -11.29 13.83 -17.42
CA LEU A 214 -10.60 14.00 -18.70
C LEU A 214 -11.45 13.53 -19.89
N GLN A 215 -12.08 12.37 -19.76
CA GLN A 215 -12.94 11.81 -20.79
C GLN A 215 -14.15 12.70 -21.09
N ARG A 216 -14.78 13.27 -20.05
CA ARG A 216 -15.89 14.24 -20.23
C ARG A 216 -15.49 15.50 -20.99
N ASN A 217 -14.21 15.86 -20.93
CA ASN A 217 -13.62 16.99 -21.66
C ASN A 217 -13.00 16.59 -23.01
N GLY A 218 -13.35 15.42 -23.55
CA GLY A 218 -12.96 14.97 -24.89
C GLY A 218 -11.53 14.40 -24.99
N ILE A 219 -10.82 14.23 -23.87
CA ILE A 219 -9.49 13.62 -23.88
C ILE A 219 -9.63 12.10 -23.98
N SER A 220 -9.00 11.49 -25.00
CA SER A 220 -9.03 10.04 -25.21
C SER A 220 -8.20 9.31 -24.15
N ILE A 221 -8.86 8.59 -23.24
CA ILE A 221 -8.19 7.83 -22.19
C ILE A 221 -7.44 6.60 -22.71
N GLU A 222 -7.73 6.15 -23.94
CA GLU A 222 -7.03 5.03 -24.58
C GLU A 222 -5.60 5.40 -25.01
N ASN A 223 -5.37 6.70 -25.29
CA ASN A 223 -4.08 7.22 -25.72
C ASN A 223 -3.20 7.71 -24.55
N ILE A 224 -3.69 7.61 -23.31
CA ILE A 224 -2.93 8.00 -22.12
C ILE A 224 -1.88 6.93 -21.82
N VAL A 225 -0.62 7.35 -21.74
CA VAL A 225 0.47 6.48 -21.23
C VAL A 225 0.27 6.27 -19.74
N LYS A 226 0.25 5.01 -19.30
CA LYS A 226 0.04 4.64 -17.89
C LYS A 226 1.29 3.99 -17.32
N THR A 227 1.75 4.47 -16.16
CA THR A 227 2.91 3.93 -15.46
C THR A 227 2.83 4.21 -13.97
N ASP A 228 3.27 3.27 -13.12
CA ASP A 228 3.35 3.48 -11.66
C ASP A 228 4.65 4.18 -11.23
N SER A 229 5.57 4.39 -12.15
CA SER A 229 6.86 5.03 -11.87
C SER A 229 6.75 6.56 -11.94
N VAL A 230 6.80 7.22 -10.81
CA VAL A 230 6.83 8.71 -10.74
C VAL A 230 8.05 9.28 -11.46
N VAL A 231 9.20 8.61 -11.37
CA VAL A 231 10.42 9.01 -12.09
C VAL A 231 10.18 8.99 -13.60
N THR A 232 9.48 7.96 -14.12
CA THR A 232 9.12 7.87 -15.54
C THR A 232 8.14 8.97 -15.93
N ILE A 233 7.11 9.24 -15.09
CA ILE A 233 6.17 10.34 -15.33
C ILE A 233 6.93 11.67 -15.46
N TYR A 234 7.80 11.97 -14.51
CA TYR A 234 8.59 13.21 -14.54
C TYR A 234 9.49 13.28 -15.77
N ASN A 235 10.14 12.17 -16.15
CA ASN A 235 11.00 12.15 -17.32
C ASN A 235 10.21 12.43 -18.62
N LEU A 236 9.03 11.82 -18.79
CA LEU A 236 8.17 12.05 -19.95
C LEU A 236 7.67 13.49 -20.01
N VAL A 237 7.30 14.08 -18.88
CA VAL A 237 6.88 15.50 -18.84
C VAL A 237 8.02 16.44 -19.17
N LEU A 238 9.22 16.19 -18.61
CA LEU A 238 10.35 17.10 -18.78
C LEU A 238 11.01 17.02 -20.16
N ASN A 239 11.08 15.84 -20.74
CA ASN A 239 11.92 15.56 -21.90
C ASN A 239 11.16 15.12 -23.16
N ALA A 240 9.85 14.82 -23.05
CA ALA A 240 9.04 14.35 -24.16
C ALA A 240 7.70 15.13 -24.31
N ASP A 241 7.57 16.27 -23.67
CA ASP A 241 6.42 17.22 -23.75
C ASP A 241 5.06 16.61 -23.37
N PHE A 242 5.06 15.61 -22.49
CA PHE A 242 3.83 15.04 -21.93
C PHE A 242 3.21 15.99 -20.90
N LEU A 243 1.88 15.91 -20.78
CA LEU A 243 1.12 16.52 -19.70
C LEU A 243 0.82 15.49 -18.60
N THR A 244 0.76 15.95 -17.36
CA THR A 244 0.30 15.12 -16.24
C THR A 244 -0.42 15.95 -15.19
N VAL A 245 -1.18 15.27 -14.34
CA VAL A 245 -1.85 15.87 -13.18
C VAL A 245 -1.26 15.26 -11.93
N ILE A 246 -0.66 16.09 -11.08
CA ILE A 246 0.00 15.68 -9.84
C ILE A 246 -0.51 16.48 -8.64
N PRO A 247 -0.37 15.96 -7.41
CA PRO A 247 -0.63 16.74 -6.20
C PRO A 247 0.24 18.00 -6.15
N CYS A 248 -0.30 19.11 -5.67
CA CYS A 248 0.44 20.37 -5.54
C CYS A 248 1.79 20.23 -4.84
N GLY A 249 1.87 19.38 -3.79
CA GLY A 249 3.11 19.13 -3.05
C GLY A 249 4.23 18.46 -3.86
N MET A 250 3.94 17.98 -5.08
CA MET A 250 4.91 17.33 -5.96
C MET A 250 5.41 18.22 -7.10
N THR A 251 5.00 19.49 -7.17
CA THR A 251 5.38 20.41 -8.26
C THR A 251 6.83 20.86 -8.21
N THR A 252 7.48 20.76 -7.06
CA THR A 252 8.89 21.15 -6.86
C THR A 252 9.71 19.94 -6.33
N PRO A 253 9.82 18.85 -7.11
CA PRO A 253 10.58 17.69 -6.66
C PRO A 253 12.04 18.07 -6.44
N PHE A 254 12.57 17.71 -5.26
CA PHE A 254 13.97 17.98 -4.88
C PHE A 254 14.41 19.45 -5.03
N GLY A 255 13.45 20.39 -4.86
CA GLY A 255 13.74 21.82 -5.01
C GLY A 255 13.96 22.30 -6.46
N SER A 256 13.72 21.44 -7.46
CA SER A 256 13.88 21.80 -8.86
C SER A 256 12.64 22.54 -9.39
N ASN A 257 12.84 23.69 -10.01
CA ASN A 257 11.80 24.48 -10.66
C ASN A 257 11.74 24.16 -12.17
N GLN A 258 11.52 22.88 -12.51
CA GLN A 258 11.53 22.42 -13.90
C GLN A 258 10.12 22.25 -14.50
N PHE A 259 9.09 22.24 -13.67
CA PHE A 259 7.70 22.21 -14.10
C PHE A 259 7.07 23.58 -14.07
N ILE A 260 6.10 23.77 -14.96
CA ILE A 260 5.11 24.85 -14.86
C ILE A 260 3.75 24.25 -14.53
N THR A 261 3.00 24.96 -13.72
CA THR A 261 1.58 24.68 -13.52
C THR A 261 0.77 25.40 -14.59
N ILE A 262 -0.07 24.65 -15.30
CA ILE A 262 -0.97 25.20 -16.32
C ILE A 262 -2.29 25.57 -15.63
N PRO A 263 -2.68 26.86 -15.64
CA PRO A 263 -3.98 27.27 -15.10
C PRO A 263 -5.11 26.76 -16.00
N ILE A 264 -6.05 26.00 -15.43
CA ILE A 264 -7.23 25.50 -16.13
C ILE A 264 -8.52 26.07 -15.53
N LYS A 265 -9.55 26.26 -16.38
CA LYS A 265 -10.89 26.71 -15.95
C LYS A 265 -11.67 25.56 -15.29
N ASP A 266 -11.37 24.35 -15.70
CA ASP A 266 -12.06 23.15 -15.25
C ASP A 266 -11.65 22.79 -13.83
N THR A 267 -12.61 22.28 -13.07
CA THR A 267 -12.35 21.82 -11.69
C THR A 267 -11.85 20.40 -11.73
N LEU A 268 -10.66 20.17 -11.18
CA LEU A 268 -10.14 18.83 -10.93
C LEU A 268 -10.73 18.25 -9.62
N PRO A 269 -10.87 16.92 -9.51
CA PRO A 269 -11.26 16.31 -8.26
C PRO A 269 -10.31 16.69 -7.12
N VAL A 270 -10.79 16.67 -5.88
CA VAL A 270 -9.96 16.84 -4.67
C VAL A 270 -9.68 15.47 -4.08
N ALA A 271 -8.42 15.18 -3.82
CA ALA A 271 -8.02 13.91 -3.23
C ALA A 271 -8.12 13.96 -1.71
N ARG A 272 -8.83 12.98 -1.12
CA ARG A 272 -8.92 12.77 0.33
C ARG A 272 -7.98 11.64 0.72
N TYR A 273 -6.97 11.97 1.53
CA TYR A 273 -5.99 11.02 2.02
C TYR A 273 -6.38 10.51 3.40
N ALA A 274 -6.20 9.21 3.61
CA ALA A 274 -6.43 8.56 4.89
C ALA A 274 -5.34 7.52 5.17
N ALA A 275 -5.11 7.24 6.46
CA ALA A 275 -4.44 6.04 6.90
C ALA A 275 -5.47 4.92 7.07
N VAL A 276 -5.13 3.72 6.59
CA VAL A 276 -6.04 2.58 6.53
C VAL A 276 -5.33 1.35 7.09
N TRP A 277 -6.00 0.59 7.98
CA TRP A 277 -5.50 -0.67 8.51
C TRP A 277 -6.65 -1.65 8.80
N SER A 278 -6.32 -2.92 9.01
CA SER A 278 -7.32 -3.97 9.21
C SER A 278 -8.09 -3.81 10.52
N LYS A 279 -9.40 -4.11 10.51
CA LYS A 279 -10.21 -4.29 11.72
C LYS A 279 -10.01 -5.67 12.36
N ASN A 280 -9.53 -6.63 11.57
CA ASN A 280 -9.37 -8.01 12.02
C ASN A 280 -8.09 -8.23 12.83
N TYR A 281 -7.15 -7.28 12.77
CA TYR A 281 -5.85 -7.36 13.46
C TYR A 281 -5.62 -6.13 14.31
N ARG A 282 -5.06 -6.35 15.50
CA ARG A 282 -4.66 -5.22 16.33
C ARG A 282 -3.50 -4.48 15.68
N ILE A 283 -3.63 -3.17 15.50
CA ILE A 283 -2.52 -2.34 15.01
C ILE A 283 -1.36 -2.38 16.02
N LYS A 284 -0.15 -2.64 15.53
CA LYS A 284 1.07 -2.62 16.37
C LYS A 284 1.29 -1.23 16.95
N LYS A 285 1.82 -1.14 18.18
CA LYS A 285 2.15 0.14 18.83
C LYS A 285 3.04 1.03 17.95
N ALA A 286 4.04 0.45 17.30
CA ALA A 286 4.91 1.19 16.39
C ALA A 286 4.15 1.73 15.16
N ALA A 287 3.25 0.94 14.58
CA ALA A 287 2.41 1.37 13.46
C ALA A 287 1.45 2.49 13.88
N SER A 288 0.82 2.40 15.07
CA SER A 288 -0.04 3.47 15.55
C SER A 288 0.72 4.79 15.78
N VAL A 289 1.97 4.73 16.24
CA VAL A 289 2.82 5.93 16.36
C VAL A 289 3.11 6.55 14.98
N LEU A 290 3.38 5.74 13.95
CA LEU A 290 3.56 6.25 12.59
C LEU A 290 2.28 6.88 12.03
N VAL A 291 1.11 6.31 12.29
CA VAL A 291 -0.18 6.88 11.89
C VAL A 291 -0.40 8.24 12.57
N GLU A 292 -0.12 8.36 13.88
CA GLU A 292 -0.22 9.63 14.59
C GLU A 292 0.77 10.68 14.07
N LEU A 293 2.02 10.27 13.77
CA LEU A 293 3.00 11.16 13.15
C LEU A 293 2.54 11.60 11.75
N ALA A 294 2.00 10.69 10.94
CA ALA A 294 1.45 11.05 9.64
C ALA A 294 0.32 12.09 9.77
N LYS A 295 -0.56 11.95 10.75
CA LYS A 295 -1.62 12.90 11.05
C LYS A 295 -1.05 14.25 11.48
N GLN A 296 -0.05 14.25 12.35
CA GLN A 296 0.62 15.47 12.82
C GLN A 296 1.30 16.21 11.66
N TYR A 297 2.14 15.53 10.88
CA TYR A 297 2.91 16.17 9.81
C TYR A 297 2.04 16.57 8.61
N SER A 298 0.95 15.85 8.35
CA SER A 298 -0.01 16.23 7.31
C SER A 298 -0.72 17.56 7.60
N SER A 299 -0.96 17.88 8.87
CA SER A 299 -1.54 19.17 9.26
C SER A 299 -0.58 20.35 9.10
N TYR A 300 0.73 20.14 9.19
CA TYR A 300 1.76 21.18 8.99
C TYR A 300 2.11 21.38 7.51
N ASN A 301 2.21 20.28 6.76
CA ASN A 301 2.63 20.28 5.35
C ASN A 301 1.44 20.16 4.39
N GLY A 302 0.20 20.24 4.90
CA GLY A 302 -0.99 20.23 4.06
C GLY A 302 -0.85 21.27 2.97
N CYS A 303 -1.05 20.87 1.72
CA CYS A 303 -1.23 21.76 0.58
C CYS A 303 -2.47 22.65 0.78
N ARG A 304 -2.46 23.47 1.84
CA ARG A 304 -3.30 24.64 1.91
C ARG A 304 -2.76 25.59 0.85
N ARG A 305 -3.66 26.06 -0.03
CA ARG A 305 -3.44 27.24 -0.88
C ARG A 305 -2.34 28.13 -0.27
N ARG A 306 -1.13 28.07 -0.81
CA ARG A 306 -0.33 29.29 -0.83
C ARG A 306 -1.19 30.21 -1.66
N GLN A 307 -1.88 31.15 -0.99
CA GLN A 307 -2.38 32.34 -1.63
C GLN A 307 -1.29 32.76 -2.60
N LEU A 308 -1.62 32.75 -3.89
CA LEU A 308 -0.87 33.47 -4.87
C LEU A 308 -0.78 34.88 -4.31
N ILE A 309 0.37 35.24 -3.75
CA ILE A 309 0.73 36.60 -3.46
C ILE A 309 0.75 37.22 -4.84
N GLU A 310 -0.29 38.02 -5.11
CA GLU A 310 -0.31 38.96 -6.22
C GLU A 310 0.99 39.76 -6.11
N ILE A 311 1.89 39.53 -7.04
CA ILE A 311 3.01 40.42 -7.28
C ILE A 311 2.40 41.44 -8.21
N GLU A 312 2.10 42.65 -7.64
CA GLU A 312 1.91 43.87 -8.39
C GLU A 312 3.13 44.21 -9.27
#